data_eebbf55afa306fc7632f973df5a11c12
#
_entry.id   eebbf55afa306fc7632f973df5a11c12
#
_cell.length_a   1.000
_cell.length_b   1.000
_cell.length_c   1.000
_cell.angle_alpha   90.00
_cell.angle_beta   90.00
_cell.angle_gamma   90.00
#
_symmetry.space_group_name_H-M   'P 1'
#
loop_
_entity.id
_entity.type
_entity.pdbx_description
1 polymer ?
#
loop_
_entity_poly.entity_id
_entity_poly.type
_entity_poly.pdbx_seq_one_letter_code
_entity_poly.pdbx_strand_id
1 'polypeptide(L)'
;MKPMEIGILQRQKALFCAGCVILAMVMPVLSGCVISGKVGPDSADQEIPATQAPTVVRLAEGRQGFVITEVARLDEAARRDFQDAADLLENGHYDRAIDLLERVVEQSPGVTAPYINLAIAYRRLDKLEQAEVNLKTALVLVPGHPVACNEYGLLYRETGRFGDARAVYEKALARFPEYYPMHRNLGILCDLYLNDLECALEHYESYSRVRPEDEQVQLWIADLRMRIGSR
;
A
#
# COMPACT_ATOMS: atom_id res chain seq x y z
N MET A 1 -9.30 19.41 -15.14
CA MET A 1 -9.42 17.94 -15.10
C MET A 1 -9.28 17.50 -13.66
N LYS A 2 -10.34 17.01 -13.02
CA LYS A 2 -10.26 16.52 -11.63
C LYS A 2 -9.52 15.18 -11.61
N PRO A 3 -8.52 14.97 -10.75
CA PRO A 3 -7.79 13.70 -10.71
C PRO A 3 -8.69 12.59 -10.15
N MET A 4 -8.82 11.52 -10.91
CA MET A 4 -9.56 10.30 -10.60
C MET A 4 -8.83 9.38 -9.60
N GLU A 5 -7.91 9.93 -8.79
CA GLU A 5 -7.08 9.18 -7.85
C GLU A 5 -7.70 8.99 -6.46
N ILE A 6 -8.83 9.66 -6.18
CA ILE A 6 -9.50 9.61 -4.86
C ILE A 6 -10.00 8.19 -4.52
N GLY A 7 -10.37 7.39 -5.53
CA GLY A 7 -10.86 6.03 -5.32
C GLY A 7 -9.80 5.03 -4.83
N ILE A 8 -8.52 5.30 -5.08
CA ILE A 8 -7.43 4.40 -4.66
C ILE A 8 -7.16 4.57 -3.15
N LEU A 9 -7.17 5.81 -2.67
CA LEU A 9 -6.99 6.10 -1.24
C LEU A 9 -8.12 5.51 -0.38
N GLN A 10 -9.40 5.60 -0.82
CA GLN A 10 -10.53 5.06 -0.05
C GLN A 10 -10.48 3.55 0.15
N ARG A 11 -10.02 2.79 -0.86
CA ARG A 11 -9.86 1.33 -0.71
C ARG A 11 -8.64 0.93 0.09
N GLN A 12 -7.59 1.75 0.07
CA GLN A 12 -6.42 1.52 0.91
C GLN A 12 -6.72 1.68 2.41
N LYS A 13 -7.65 2.58 2.80
CA LYS A 13 -8.10 2.69 4.20
C LYS A 13 -8.63 1.38 4.77
N ALA A 14 -9.44 0.66 4.02
CA ALA A 14 -9.99 -0.62 4.46
C ALA A 14 -8.91 -1.70 4.69
N LEU A 15 -7.78 -1.59 4.01
CA LEU A 15 -6.65 -2.53 4.14
C LEU A 15 -5.67 -2.12 5.26
N PHE A 16 -5.46 -0.82 5.48
CA PHE A 16 -4.58 -0.32 6.54
C PHE A 16 -5.24 -0.28 7.92
N CYS A 17 -6.58 -0.16 8.01
CA CYS A 17 -7.32 -0.31 9.27
C CYS A 17 -7.44 -1.75 9.75
N ALA A 18 -7.18 -2.75 8.89
CA ALA A 18 -7.27 -4.17 9.23
C ALA A 18 -6.08 -4.74 10.03
N GLY A 19 -5.29 -3.90 10.69
CA GLY A 19 -4.46 -4.30 11.82
C GLY A 19 -5.30 -4.67 13.07
N CYS A 20 -6.63 -4.60 12.97
CA CYS A 20 -7.55 -5.20 13.94
C CYS A 20 -7.68 -6.69 13.67
N VAL A 21 -7.05 -7.47 14.52
CA VAL A 21 -7.30 -8.89 14.73
C VAL A 21 -8.81 -9.11 14.73
N ILE A 22 -9.33 -9.81 13.71
CA ILE A 22 -10.64 -10.45 13.79
C ILE A 22 -10.48 -11.61 14.77
N LEU A 23 -10.76 -11.34 16.04
CA LEU A 23 -10.95 -12.35 17.04
C LEU A 23 -12.28 -13.05 16.74
N ALA A 24 -12.23 -14.12 15.98
CA ALA A 24 -13.36 -15.03 15.86
C ALA A 24 -13.62 -15.62 17.24
N MET A 25 -14.68 -15.18 17.92
CA MET A 25 -15.23 -15.84 19.08
C MET A 25 -15.73 -17.20 18.67
N VAL A 26 -14.96 -18.21 18.97
CA VAL A 26 -15.48 -19.57 19.15
C VAL A 26 -15.57 -19.78 20.65
N MET A 27 -16.77 -19.77 21.17
CA MET A 27 -17.05 -20.26 22.52
C MET A 27 -16.98 -21.79 22.52
N PRO A 28 -16.27 -22.37 23.46
CA PRO A 28 -16.66 -23.69 24.00
C PRO A 28 -17.28 -23.50 25.38
N VAL A 29 -18.41 -24.19 25.53
CA VAL A 29 -19.16 -24.32 26.74
C VAL A 29 -18.49 -25.36 27.64
N LEU A 30 -18.32 -24.99 28.92
CA LEU A 30 -18.32 -25.78 30.15
C LEU A 30 -17.38 -27.03 30.30
N SER A 31 -16.52 -26.98 31.28
CA SER A 31 -16.67 -27.75 32.52
C SER A 31 -15.58 -27.40 33.51
N GLY A 32 -15.96 -27.15 34.73
CA GLY A 32 -15.10 -26.72 35.80
C GLY A 32 -14.18 -27.80 36.34
N CYS A 33 -13.04 -27.33 36.85
CA CYS A 33 -12.35 -27.95 38.01
C CYS A 33 -11.59 -26.85 38.74
N VAL A 34 -11.97 -26.62 39.97
CA VAL A 34 -11.27 -25.82 40.96
C VAL A 34 -10.00 -26.53 41.33
N ILE A 35 -8.83 -25.91 41.08
CA ILE A 35 -7.61 -26.26 41.79
C ILE A 35 -6.96 -24.96 42.28
N SER A 36 -6.98 -24.81 43.60
CA SER A 36 -6.24 -23.84 44.38
C SER A 36 -4.74 -24.12 44.24
N GLY A 37 -3.96 -23.17 43.71
CA GLY A 37 -2.51 -23.25 43.63
C GLY A 37 -1.89 -21.88 43.83
N LYS A 38 -1.05 -21.81 44.84
CA LYS A 38 -0.36 -20.61 45.36
C LYS A 38 0.31 -19.77 44.29
N VAL A 39 0.12 -18.44 44.43
CA VAL A 39 0.89 -17.42 43.75
C VAL A 39 2.33 -17.45 44.26
N GLY A 40 3.27 -17.78 43.41
CA GLY A 40 4.70 -17.54 43.60
C GLY A 40 5.13 -16.39 42.66
N PRO A 41 6.05 -15.51 43.09
CA PRO A 41 6.53 -14.42 42.24
C PRO A 41 7.64 -14.95 41.34
N ASP A 42 7.31 -15.41 40.16
CA ASP A 42 8.28 -15.59 39.11
C ASP A 42 7.85 -14.71 37.92
N SER A 43 8.47 -13.54 37.88
CA SER A 43 8.62 -12.75 36.69
C SER A 43 9.49 -13.54 35.70
N ALA A 44 8.88 -14.49 35.00
CA ALA A 44 9.49 -15.09 33.87
C ALA A 44 9.54 -14.03 32.77
N ASP A 45 10.74 -13.58 32.45
CA ASP A 45 11.07 -12.91 31.20
C ASP A 45 10.45 -13.73 30.07
N GLN A 46 9.33 -13.27 29.56
CA GLN A 46 8.84 -13.74 28.26
C GLN A 46 9.84 -13.20 27.25
N GLU A 47 10.80 -14.05 26.89
CA GLU A 47 11.60 -13.85 25.68
C GLU A 47 10.61 -13.58 24.54
N ILE A 48 10.62 -12.33 24.06
CA ILE A 48 9.94 -11.96 22.83
C ILE A 48 10.55 -12.83 21.74
N PRO A 49 9.81 -13.72 21.10
CA PRO A 49 10.37 -14.60 20.09
C PRO A 49 11.02 -13.75 19.01
N ALA A 50 12.24 -14.16 18.64
CA ALA A 50 13.09 -13.52 17.66
C ALA A 50 12.27 -12.97 16.49
N THR A 51 12.38 -11.67 16.27
CA THR A 51 11.79 -10.82 15.26
C THR A 51 11.40 -11.57 13.99
N GLN A 52 10.13 -11.87 13.83
CA GLN A 52 9.63 -12.25 12.52
C GLN A 52 9.86 -11.08 11.58
N ALA A 53 10.67 -11.30 10.53
CA ALA A 53 10.86 -10.29 9.51
C ALA A 53 9.49 -9.82 8.97
N PRO A 54 9.33 -8.53 8.65
CA PRO A 54 8.07 -8.05 8.12
C PRO A 54 7.71 -8.84 6.85
N THR A 55 6.46 -9.25 6.75
CA THR A 55 6.01 -10.08 5.64
C THR A 55 4.87 -9.42 4.88
N VAL A 56 4.86 -9.64 3.57
CA VAL A 56 3.73 -9.29 2.72
C VAL A 56 3.24 -10.58 2.07
N VAL A 57 2.03 -10.97 2.39
CA VAL A 57 1.41 -12.22 1.94
C VAL A 57 0.14 -11.90 1.17
N ARG A 58 -0.05 -12.56 0.01
CA ARG A 58 -1.30 -12.47 -0.75
C ARG A 58 -2.43 -13.14 0.03
N LEU A 59 -3.65 -12.60 -0.11
CA LEU A 59 -4.84 -13.25 0.42
C LEU A 59 -5.07 -14.58 -0.29
N ALA A 60 -5.44 -15.62 0.48
CA ALA A 60 -5.78 -16.93 -0.05
C ALA A 60 -7.24 -16.96 -0.58
N GLU A 61 -7.61 -18.06 -1.24
CA GLU A 61 -9.00 -18.40 -1.59
C GLU A 61 -9.69 -17.43 -2.57
N GLY A 62 -8.95 -16.93 -3.57
CA GLY A 62 -9.52 -16.05 -4.61
C GLY A 62 -9.86 -14.65 -4.15
N ARG A 63 -9.57 -14.29 -2.89
CA ARG A 63 -9.70 -12.92 -2.42
C ARG A 63 -8.56 -12.06 -2.95
N GLN A 64 -8.90 -10.92 -3.53
CA GLN A 64 -7.90 -9.97 -4.02
C GLN A 64 -7.33 -9.15 -2.86
N GLY A 65 -6.01 -8.98 -2.84
CA GLY A 65 -5.32 -8.17 -1.85
C GLY A 65 -4.14 -8.89 -1.20
N PHE A 66 -3.60 -8.24 -0.18
CA PHE A 66 -2.46 -8.74 0.58
C PHE A 66 -2.58 -8.31 2.04
N VAL A 67 -1.92 -9.06 2.92
CA VAL A 67 -1.76 -8.74 4.33
C VAL A 67 -0.30 -8.39 4.57
N ILE A 68 -0.07 -7.29 5.24
CA ILE A 68 1.25 -6.86 5.69
C ILE A 68 1.32 -7.10 7.19
N THR A 69 2.31 -7.86 7.61
CA THR A 69 2.62 -8.07 9.03
C THR A 69 3.87 -7.28 9.35
N GLU A 70 3.75 -6.32 10.23
CA GLU A 70 4.87 -5.52 10.75
C GLU A 70 5.07 -5.83 12.25
N VAL A 71 6.31 -5.75 12.72
CA VAL A 71 6.63 -5.96 14.14
C VAL A 71 6.17 -4.75 14.96
N ALA A 72 6.44 -3.55 14.46
CA ALA A 72 6.02 -2.31 15.10
C ALA A 72 4.52 -2.05 14.89
N ARG A 73 3.90 -1.50 15.92
CA ARG A 73 2.47 -1.14 15.90
C ARG A 73 2.29 0.29 16.38
N LEU A 74 1.29 0.95 15.84
CA LEU A 74 0.84 2.23 16.37
C LEU A 74 0.15 2.02 17.71
N ASP A 75 0.52 2.82 18.72
CA ASP A 75 -0.28 2.94 19.92
C ASP A 75 -1.62 3.63 19.60
N GLU A 76 -2.46 3.82 20.62
CA GLU A 76 -3.79 4.37 20.41
C GLU A 76 -3.78 5.86 19.99
N ALA A 77 -2.83 6.63 20.49
CA ALA A 77 -2.70 8.05 20.15
C ALA A 77 -2.18 8.22 18.71
N ALA A 78 -1.09 7.53 18.37
CA ALA A 78 -0.52 7.51 17.02
C ALA A 78 -1.52 6.96 15.99
N ARG A 79 -2.37 6.00 16.38
CA ARG A 79 -3.42 5.49 15.50
C ARG A 79 -4.49 6.53 15.18
N ARG A 80 -4.90 7.35 16.17
CA ARG A 80 -5.83 8.47 15.95
C ARG A 80 -5.22 9.50 15.00
N ASP A 81 -3.99 9.95 15.30
CA ASP A 81 -3.28 10.91 14.45
C ASP A 81 -3.13 10.39 13.02
N PHE A 82 -2.83 9.09 12.84
CA PHE A 82 -2.74 8.45 11.53
C PHE A 82 -4.09 8.42 10.80
N GLN A 83 -5.18 8.14 11.52
CA GLN A 83 -6.52 8.16 10.95
C GLN A 83 -6.92 9.56 10.48
N ASP A 84 -6.71 10.55 11.33
CA ASP A 84 -7.02 11.97 11.03
C ASP A 84 -6.17 12.45 9.84
N ALA A 85 -4.90 12.05 9.79
CA ALA A 85 -4.02 12.34 8.66
C ALA A 85 -4.53 11.72 7.36
N ALA A 86 -5.04 10.48 7.41
CA ALA A 86 -5.61 9.83 6.25
C ALA A 86 -6.86 10.58 5.73
N ASP A 87 -7.70 11.07 6.63
CA ASP A 87 -8.86 11.90 6.28
C ASP A 87 -8.44 13.24 5.66
N LEU A 88 -7.39 13.86 6.20
CA LEU A 88 -6.82 15.09 5.64
C LEU A 88 -6.25 14.87 4.22
N LEU A 89 -5.55 13.75 3.99
CA LEU A 89 -5.04 13.39 2.66
C LEU A 89 -6.17 13.26 1.63
N GLU A 90 -7.28 12.58 2.00
CA GLU A 90 -8.43 12.44 1.11
C GLU A 90 -9.09 13.77 0.76
N ASN A 91 -9.08 14.70 1.72
CA ASN A 91 -9.65 16.04 1.54
C ASN A 91 -8.65 17.04 0.93
N GLY A 92 -7.43 16.59 0.56
CA GLY A 92 -6.41 17.44 -0.07
C GLY A 92 -5.69 18.40 0.87
N HIS A 93 -5.81 18.20 2.18
CA HIS A 93 -5.14 19.03 3.19
C HIS A 93 -3.73 18.48 3.52
N TYR A 94 -2.86 18.46 2.52
CA TYR A 94 -1.59 17.75 2.57
C TYR A 94 -0.62 18.28 3.62
N ASP A 95 -0.49 19.60 3.80
CA ASP A 95 0.41 20.16 4.82
C ASP A 95 0.00 19.73 6.23
N ARG A 96 -1.31 19.79 6.54
CA ARG A 96 -1.82 19.35 7.84
C ARG A 96 -1.68 17.85 8.06
N ALA A 97 -1.82 17.06 6.98
CA ALA A 97 -1.60 15.62 7.03
C ALA A 97 -0.14 15.31 7.34
N ILE A 98 0.80 16.05 6.77
CA ILE A 98 2.25 15.92 7.03
C ILE A 98 2.52 16.16 8.52
N ASP A 99 2.01 17.25 9.10
CA ASP A 99 2.23 17.56 10.53
C ASP A 99 1.80 16.42 11.46
N LEU A 100 0.66 15.75 11.15
CA LEU A 100 0.19 14.61 11.91
C LEU A 100 1.07 13.37 11.68
N LEU A 101 1.40 13.08 10.41
CA LEU A 101 2.19 11.91 10.04
C LEU A 101 3.62 11.97 10.58
N GLU A 102 4.23 13.17 10.61
CA GLU A 102 5.56 13.36 11.20
C GLU A 102 5.55 13.02 12.70
N ARG A 103 4.53 13.44 13.45
CA ARG A 103 4.39 13.00 14.84
C ARG A 103 4.21 11.49 14.97
N VAL A 104 3.45 10.88 14.06
CA VAL A 104 3.26 9.41 14.06
C VAL A 104 4.58 8.68 13.82
N VAL A 105 5.41 9.12 12.87
CA VAL A 105 6.71 8.47 12.60
C VAL A 105 7.72 8.72 13.71
N GLU A 106 7.67 9.86 14.41
CA GLU A 106 8.49 10.11 15.60
C GLU A 106 8.14 9.15 16.74
N GLN A 107 6.86 8.86 16.95
CA GLN A 107 6.39 7.94 18.00
C GLN A 107 6.53 6.48 17.61
N SER A 108 6.42 6.16 16.33
CA SER A 108 6.36 4.79 15.81
C SER A 108 7.20 4.63 14.53
N PRO A 109 8.54 4.81 14.60
CA PRO A 109 9.41 4.85 13.41
C PRO A 109 9.52 3.51 12.67
N GLY A 110 9.05 2.41 13.27
CA GLY A 110 9.08 1.08 12.65
C GLY A 110 7.82 0.72 11.86
N VAL A 111 6.84 1.62 11.72
CA VAL A 111 5.59 1.37 10.99
C VAL A 111 5.65 1.97 9.60
N THR A 112 5.38 1.16 8.57
CA THR A 112 5.59 1.54 7.16
C THR A 112 4.54 2.49 6.62
N ALA A 113 3.27 2.31 6.99
CA ALA A 113 2.15 3.05 6.43
C ALA A 113 2.25 4.59 6.57
N PRO A 114 2.71 5.16 7.71
CA PRO A 114 2.89 6.61 7.83
C PRO A 114 3.90 7.18 6.82
N TYR A 115 4.99 6.47 6.55
CA TYR A 115 5.98 6.91 5.56
C TYR A 115 5.42 6.90 4.14
N ILE A 116 4.60 5.91 3.79
CA ILE A 116 3.93 5.88 2.48
C ILE A 116 2.98 7.07 2.35
N ASN A 117 2.21 7.37 3.40
CA ASN A 117 1.29 8.51 3.40
C ASN A 117 2.02 9.85 3.36
N LEU A 118 3.17 9.99 4.07
CA LEU A 118 4.04 11.15 3.95
C LEU A 118 4.54 11.33 2.51
N ALA A 119 4.97 10.25 1.89
CA ALA A 119 5.43 10.31 0.50
C ALA A 119 4.32 10.75 -0.46
N ILE A 120 3.09 10.26 -0.28
CA ILE A 120 1.93 10.69 -1.05
C ILE A 120 1.67 12.19 -0.84
N ALA A 121 1.68 12.66 0.41
CA ALA A 121 1.46 14.07 0.74
C ALA A 121 2.54 14.98 0.13
N TYR A 122 3.81 14.62 0.31
CA TYR A 122 4.93 15.38 -0.23
C TYR A 122 4.90 15.42 -1.76
N ARG A 123 4.61 14.30 -2.42
CA ARG A 123 4.47 14.24 -3.88
C ARG A 123 3.34 15.15 -4.38
N ARG A 124 2.21 15.23 -3.65
CA ARG A 124 1.09 16.13 -3.98
C ARG A 124 1.43 17.61 -3.84
N LEU A 125 2.42 17.93 -3.03
CA LEU A 125 2.96 19.29 -2.85
C LEU A 125 4.19 19.57 -3.73
N ASP A 126 4.51 18.67 -4.68
CA ASP A 126 5.70 18.75 -5.55
C ASP A 126 7.03 18.75 -4.77
N LYS A 127 7.03 18.22 -3.54
CA LYS A 127 8.20 18.04 -2.69
C LYS A 127 8.81 16.65 -2.94
N LEU A 128 9.34 16.45 -4.15
CA LEU A 128 9.67 15.11 -4.68
C LEU A 128 10.82 14.43 -3.94
N GLU A 129 11.80 15.18 -3.45
CA GLU A 129 12.93 14.67 -2.66
C GLU A 129 12.45 14.09 -1.32
N GLN A 130 11.54 14.79 -0.62
CA GLN A 130 10.96 14.32 0.64
C GLN A 130 10.11 13.06 0.40
N ALA A 131 9.37 13.02 -0.70
CA ALA A 131 8.61 11.84 -1.10
C ALA A 131 9.55 10.64 -1.32
N GLU A 132 10.68 10.83 -2.01
CA GLU A 132 11.64 9.76 -2.26
C GLU A 132 12.28 9.23 -0.97
N VAL A 133 12.65 10.10 -0.03
CA VAL A 133 13.20 9.71 1.27
C VAL A 133 12.22 8.83 2.03
N ASN A 134 10.96 9.23 2.09
CA ASN A 134 9.93 8.47 2.81
C ASN A 134 9.63 7.11 2.16
N LEU A 135 9.59 7.03 0.82
CA LEU A 135 9.42 5.75 0.11
C LEU A 135 10.60 4.81 0.31
N LYS A 136 11.84 5.34 0.31
CA LYS A 136 13.03 4.54 0.63
C LYS A 136 12.94 3.97 2.05
N THR A 137 12.55 4.78 3.02
CA THR A 137 12.36 4.33 4.41
C THR A 137 11.30 3.23 4.48
N ALA A 138 10.15 3.42 3.82
CA ALA A 138 9.10 2.42 3.76
C ALA A 138 9.59 1.08 3.17
N LEU A 139 10.40 1.13 2.11
CA LEU A 139 10.95 -0.07 1.46
C LEU A 139 12.11 -0.72 2.23
N VAL A 140 12.79 0.03 3.09
CA VAL A 140 13.76 -0.54 4.06
C VAL A 140 13.02 -1.30 5.16
N LEU A 141 11.93 -0.73 5.69
CA LEU A 141 11.11 -1.37 6.72
C LEU A 141 10.42 -2.64 6.19
N VAL A 142 9.80 -2.56 5.03
CA VAL A 142 9.10 -3.70 4.39
C VAL A 142 9.54 -3.83 2.93
N PRO A 143 10.58 -4.60 2.64
CA PRO A 143 11.07 -4.79 1.27
C PRO A 143 9.99 -5.34 0.33
N GLY A 144 9.79 -4.65 -0.80
CA GLY A 144 8.81 -5.03 -1.81
C GLY A 144 7.36 -4.79 -1.39
N HIS A 145 7.09 -3.88 -0.45
CA HIS A 145 5.75 -3.44 -0.09
C HIS A 145 5.00 -2.94 -1.33
N PRO A 146 3.88 -3.56 -1.75
CA PRO A 146 3.28 -3.29 -3.06
C PRO A 146 2.81 -1.84 -3.21
N VAL A 147 2.24 -1.23 -2.16
CA VAL A 147 1.81 0.17 -2.21
C VAL A 147 3.01 1.11 -2.30
N ALA A 148 4.07 0.87 -1.52
CA ALA A 148 5.29 1.68 -1.59
C ALA A 148 5.96 1.58 -2.97
N CYS A 149 6.01 0.37 -3.56
CA CYS A 149 6.52 0.19 -4.92
C CYS A 149 5.66 0.93 -5.95
N ASN A 150 4.34 0.92 -5.79
CA ASN A 150 3.44 1.66 -6.67
C ASN A 150 3.70 3.17 -6.61
N GLU A 151 3.77 3.74 -5.41
CA GLU A 151 4.04 5.16 -5.23
C GLU A 151 5.45 5.54 -5.71
N TYR A 152 6.42 4.64 -5.54
CA TYR A 152 7.78 4.87 -6.03
C TYR A 152 7.86 4.87 -7.57
N GLY A 153 7.11 3.98 -8.23
CA GLY A 153 6.98 4.01 -9.68
C GLY A 153 6.31 5.29 -10.19
N LEU A 154 5.30 5.81 -9.49
CA LEU A 154 4.68 7.10 -9.77
C LEU A 154 5.71 8.24 -9.66
N LEU A 155 6.49 8.27 -8.57
CA LEU A 155 7.54 9.26 -8.35
C LEU A 155 8.60 9.21 -9.45
N TYR A 156 9.06 8.03 -9.84
CA TYR A 156 10.01 7.87 -10.93
C TYR A 156 9.46 8.37 -12.26
N ARG A 157 8.18 8.14 -12.54
CA ARG A 157 7.54 8.68 -13.74
C ARG A 157 7.49 10.21 -13.71
N GLU A 158 7.12 10.82 -12.59
CA GLU A 158 7.06 12.28 -12.41
C GLU A 158 8.44 12.94 -12.52
N THR A 159 9.49 12.25 -12.10
CA THR A 159 10.90 12.71 -12.23
C THR A 159 11.57 12.33 -13.56
N GLY A 160 10.83 11.78 -14.54
CA GLY A 160 11.36 11.39 -15.84
C GLY A 160 12.22 10.13 -15.84
N ARG A 161 12.28 9.38 -14.74
CA ARG A 161 13.05 8.15 -14.57
C ARG A 161 12.24 6.93 -15.04
N PHE A 162 11.86 6.94 -16.31
CA PHE A 162 10.90 5.96 -16.85
C PHE A 162 11.39 4.51 -16.80
N GLY A 163 12.69 4.28 -17.02
CA GLY A 163 13.29 2.95 -16.89
C GLY A 163 13.22 2.40 -15.47
N ASP A 164 13.49 3.25 -14.46
CA ASP A 164 13.38 2.89 -13.05
C ASP A 164 11.93 2.64 -12.65
N ALA A 165 10.99 3.46 -13.15
CA ALA A 165 9.56 3.27 -12.95
C ALA A 165 9.09 1.89 -13.48
N ARG A 166 9.48 1.53 -14.70
CA ARG A 166 9.18 0.23 -15.30
C ARG A 166 9.73 -0.91 -14.43
N ALA A 167 11.01 -0.83 -14.08
CA ALA A 167 11.67 -1.89 -13.32
C ALA A 167 11.04 -2.13 -11.95
N VAL A 168 10.64 -1.07 -11.23
CA VAL A 168 9.99 -1.22 -9.92
C VAL A 168 8.60 -1.82 -10.04
N TYR A 169 7.81 -1.43 -11.06
CA TYR A 169 6.49 -2.00 -11.31
C TYR A 169 6.57 -3.48 -11.69
N GLU A 170 7.41 -3.83 -12.67
CA GLU A 170 7.56 -5.22 -13.12
C GLU A 170 8.02 -6.15 -11.99
N LYS A 171 9.01 -5.71 -11.20
CA LYS A 171 9.49 -6.46 -10.04
C LYS A 171 8.40 -6.68 -8.99
N ALA A 172 7.58 -5.68 -8.74
CA ALA A 172 6.50 -5.77 -7.77
C ALA A 172 5.34 -6.63 -8.30
N LEU A 173 4.98 -6.49 -9.57
CA LEU A 173 3.94 -7.29 -10.23
C LEU A 173 4.33 -8.77 -10.36
N ALA A 174 5.61 -9.09 -10.51
CA ALA A 174 6.08 -10.48 -10.47
C ALA A 174 5.72 -11.17 -9.14
N ARG A 175 5.64 -10.41 -8.03
CA ARG A 175 5.26 -10.90 -6.71
C ARG A 175 3.76 -10.74 -6.42
N PHE A 176 3.13 -9.66 -6.92
CA PHE A 176 1.73 -9.29 -6.68
C PHE A 176 0.99 -9.04 -7.99
N PRO A 177 0.80 -10.10 -8.83
CA PRO A 177 0.25 -9.95 -10.18
C PRO A 177 -1.21 -9.49 -10.22
N GLU A 178 -1.93 -9.52 -9.09
CA GLU A 178 -3.30 -9.01 -9.04
C GLU A 178 -3.39 -7.57 -8.49
N TYR A 179 -2.26 -6.89 -8.21
CA TYR A 179 -2.32 -5.53 -7.69
C TYR A 179 -2.63 -4.53 -8.82
N TYR A 180 -3.92 -4.43 -9.13
CA TYR A 180 -4.45 -3.66 -10.27
C TYR A 180 -4.00 -2.18 -10.34
N PRO A 181 -3.73 -1.43 -9.23
CA PRO A 181 -3.23 -0.06 -9.38
C PRO A 181 -1.90 0.02 -10.12
N MET A 182 -1.00 -0.96 -9.91
CA MET A 182 0.27 -1.01 -10.66
C MET A 182 0.06 -1.31 -12.14
N HIS A 183 -0.88 -2.20 -12.49
CA HIS A 183 -1.20 -2.48 -13.89
C HIS A 183 -1.65 -1.21 -14.60
N ARG A 184 -2.55 -0.42 -14.00
CA ARG A 184 -2.98 0.85 -14.57
C ARG A 184 -1.80 1.82 -14.75
N ASN A 185 -0.94 1.96 -13.73
CA ASN A 185 0.19 2.89 -13.76
C ASN A 185 1.28 2.47 -14.74
N LEU A 186 1.56 1.17 -14.85
CA LEU A 186 2.52 0.64 -15.83
C LEU A 186 1.95 0.74 -17.25
N GLY A 187 0.66 0.50 -17.45
CA GLY A 187 -0.01 0.75 -18.73
C GLY A 187 0.15 2.20 -19.18
N ILE A 188 -0.09 3.18 -18.29
CA ILE A 188 0.13 4.60 -18.57
C ILE A 188 1.60 4.90 -18.91
N LEU A 189 2.53 4.31 -18.16
CA LEU A 189 3.97 4.48 -18.41
C LEU A 189 4.36 3.96 -19.82
N CYS A 190 3.90 2.75 -20.16
CA CYS A 190 4.19 2.11 -21.46
C CYS A 190 3.57 2.90 -22.62
N ASP A 191 2.32 3.36 -22.49
CA ASP A 191 1.62 4.07 -23.54
C ASP A 191 2.20 5.48 -23.78
N LEU A 192 2.27 6.29 -22.72
CA LEU A 192 2.54 7.73 -22.85
C LEU A 192 4.03 8.09 -22.82
N TYR A 193 4.87 7.27 -22.24
CA TYR A 193 6.28 7.61 -22.01
C TYR A 193 7.28 6.67 -22.69
N LEU A 194 6.91 5.41 -22.86
CA LEU A 194 7.81 4.41 -23.46
C LEU A 194 7.43 4.06 -24.91
N ASN A 195 6.25 4.45 -25.37
CA ASN A 195 5.69 4.08 -26.69
C ASN A 195 5.71 2.57 -26.94
N ASP A 196 5.49 1.79 -25.87
CA ASP A 196 5.39 0.32 -25.88
C ASP A 196 3.90 -0.05 -25.82
N LEU A 197 3.26 -0.08 -27.00
CA LEU A 197 1.80 -0.23 -27.10
C LEU A 197 1.33 -1.61 -26.64
N GLU A 198 2.12 -2.64 -26.88
CA GLU A 198 1.83 -4.01 -26.47
C GLU A 198 1.86 -4.15 -24.96
N CYS A 199 2.89 -3.61 -24.30
CA CYS A 199 2.96 -3.52 -22.84
C CYS A 199 1.76 -2.74 -22.28
N ALA A 200 1.42 -1.60 -22.87
CA ALA A 200 0.30 -0.79 -22.43
C ALA A 200 -1.03 -1.56 -22.50
N LEU A 201 -1.28 -2.24 -23.62
CA LEU A 201 -2.50 -3.02 -23.82
C LEU A 201 -2.61 -4.17 -22.80
N GLU A 202 -1.55 -4.95 -22.61
CA GLU A 202 -1.51 -6.05 -21.64
C GLU A 202 -1.89 -5.57 -20.23
N HIS A 203 -1.32 -4.45 -19.81
CA HIS A 203 -1.52 -3.95 -18.46
C HIS A 203 -2.88 -3.24 -18.28
N TYR A 204 -3.38 -2.53 -19.27
CA TYR A 204 -4.74 -2.00 -19.20
C TYR A 204 -5.80 -3.11 -19.21
N GLU A 205 -5.61 -4.18 -19.99
CA GLU A 205 -6.49 -5.33 -19.96
C GLU A 205 -6.45 -6.06 -18.61
N SER A 206 -5.27 -6.17 -17.99
CA SER A 206 -5.11 -6.74 -16.66
C SER A 206 -5.84 -5.92 -15.59
N TYR A 207 -5.75 -4.59 -15.68
CA TYR A 207 -6.51 -3.68 -14.82
C TYR A 207 -8.02 -3.80 -15.04
N SER A 208 -8.45 -3.82 -16.30
CA SER A 208 -9.86 -3.85 -16.70
C SER A 208 -10.58 -5.14 -16.24
N ARG A 209 -9.87 -6.26 -16.10
CA ARG A 209 -10.46 -7.49 -15.54
C ARG A 209 -10.94 -7.32 -14.10
N VAL A 210 -10.35 -6.41 -13.35
CA VAL A 210 -10.68 -6.13 -11.93
C VAL A 210 -11.61 -4.93 -11.81
N ARG A 211 -11.49 -3.99 -12.74
CA ARG A 211 -12.23 -2.71 -12.77
C ARG A 211 -12.91 -2.51 -14.12
N PRO A 212 -13.85 -3.40 -14.49
CA PRO A 212 -14.55 -3.32 -15.78
C PRO A 212 -15.41 -2.05 -15.92
N GLU A 213 -15.78 -1.42 -14.80
CA GLU A 213 -16.55 -0.18 -14.74
C GLU A 213 -15.73 1.09 -15.06
N ASP A 214 -14.39 0.98 -15.21
CA ASP A 214 -13.54 2.13 -15.56
C ASP A 214 -13.61 2.39 -17.07
N GLU A 215 -14.61 3.17 -17.49
CA GLU A 215 -14.86 3.51 -18.89
C GLU A 215 -13.64 4.17 -19.56
N GLN A 216 -12.85 4.94 -18.81
CA GLN A 216 -11.68 5.60 -19.34
C GLN A 216 -10.62 4.59 -19.82
N VAL A 217 -10.39 3.54 -19.04
CA VAL A 217 -9.45 2.48 -19.41
C VAL A 217 -10.00 1.66 -20.58
N GLN A 218 -11.29 1.43 -20.67
CA GLN A 218 -11.91 0.78 -21.83
C GLN A 218 -11.66 1.57 -23.13
N LEU A 219 -11.77 2.89 -23.08
CA LEU A 219 -11.44 3.75 -24.22
C LEU A 219 -9.96 3.67 -24.60
N TRP A 220 -9.05 3.65 -23.64
CA TRP A 220 -7.62 3.48 -23.90
C TRP A 220 -7.29 2.13 -24.55
N ILE A 221 -7.91 1.04 -24.09
CA ILE A 221 -7.79 -0.29 -24.69
C ILE A 221 -8.26 -0.27 -26.15
N ALA A 222 -9.41 0.34 -26.43
CA ALA A 222 -9.95 0.43 -27.78
C ALA A 222 -9.01 1.23 -28.71
N ASP A 223 -8.49 2.37 -28.26
CA ASP A 223 -7.51 3.19 -28.99
C ASP A 223 -6.23 2.41 -29.29
N LEU A 224 -5.65 1.75 -28.28
CA LEU A 224 -4.43 0.96 -28.44
C LEU A 224 -4.60 -0.15 -29.47
N ARG A 225 -5.72 -0.88 -29.46
CA ARG A 225 -6.02 -1.92 -30.45
C ARG A 225 -6.08 -1.38 -31.86
N MET A 226 -6.65 -0.19 -32.07
CA MET A 226 -6.63 0.48 -33.38
C MET A 226 -5.20 0.85 -33.80
N ARG A 227 -4.42 1.45 -32.89
CA ARG A 227 -3.04 1.87 -33.17
C ARG A 227 -2.12 0.69 -33.48
N ILE A 228 -2.28 -0.45 -32.79
CA ILE A 228 -1.52 -1.68 -33.05
C ILE A 228 -1.93 -2.31 -34.39
N GLY A 229 -3.24 -2.38 -34.67
CA GLY A 229 -3.76 -2.97 -35.92
C GLY A 229 -3.49 -2.14 -37.20
N SER A 230 -3.05 -0.88 -37.04
CA SER A 230 -2.70 0.01 -38.15
C SER A 230 -1.21 0.02 -38.49
N ARG A 231 -0.38 -0.70 -37.78
CA ARG A 231 1.06 -0.88 -38.03
C ARG A 231 1.33 -2.03 -38.93
#